data_136c2881b01aada6951646d7ad339560
#
_entry.id   136c2881b01aada6951646d7ad339560
#
_cell.length_a   1.000
_cell.length_b   1.000
_cell.length_c   1.000
_cell.angle_alpha   90.00
_cell.angle_beta   90.00
_cell.angle_gamma   90.00
#
_symmetry.space_group_name_H-M   'P 1'
#
loop_
_entity.id
_entity.type
_entity.pdbx_description
1 polymer ?
#
loop_
_entity_poly.entity_id
_entity_poly.type
_entity_poly.pdbx_seq_one_letter_code
_entity_poly.pdbx_strand_id
1 'polypeptide(L)'
;GVVGIILSGGFVEDVFVQLRESTIRSHLGHIQVYRAGYSELGRRDPLAYLIEEPATIAQDIESLPNVEAVMARLSFSGLLNNGKADLPIIGEGIEPGKEAELGTAVSMVQGRMLGDEDAYGVVVGQGVAAALKLSTGDFVTLVSSTPDGAVNSLEFEVVGVFRTFSKDFDDRAVRIPLAGAQELL
;
A
#
# COMPACT_ATOMS: atom_id res chain seq x y z
N GLY A 1 -42.97 14.58 4.08
CA GLY A 1 -43.30 13.60 5.01
C GLY A 1 -42.49 12.32 5.00
N VAL A 2 -43.17 11.20 5.26
CA VAL A 2 -42.57 9.87 5.53
C VAL A 2 -41.64 9.40 4.40
N VAL A 3 -42.02 9.61 3.15
CA VAL A 3 -41.19 9.22 1.97
C VAL A 3 -39.83 9.91 1.97
N GLY A 4 -39.75 11.17 2.34
CA GLY A 4 -38.47 11.89 2.43
C GLY A 4 -37.55 11.33 3.51
N ILE A 5 -38.10 10.88 4.64
CA ILE A 5 -37.31 10.28 5.73
C ILE A 5 -36.77 8.91 5.33
N ILE A 6 -37.58 8.10 4.64
CA ILE A 6 -37.14 6.77 4.15
C ILE A 6 -36.04 6.92 3.10
N LEU A 7 -36.20 7.84 2.15
CA LEU A 7 -35.19 8.10 1.12
C LEU A 7 -33.88 8.65 1.73
N SER A 8 -33.97 9.56 2.71
CA SER A 8 -32.77 10.08 3.37
C SER A 8 -32.09 9.01 4.24
N GLY A 9 -32.85 8.15 4.91
CA GLY A 9 -32.30 7.02 5.68
C GLY A 9 -31.56 6.02 4.79
N GLY A 10 -32.16 5.62 3.67
CA GLY A 10 -31.53 4.71 2.71
C GLY A 10 -30.27 5.32 2.07
N PHE A 11 -30.28 6.60 1.74
CA PHE A 11 -29.09 7.30 1.22
C PHE A 11 -27.94 7.36 2.22
N VAL A 12 -28.24 7.66 3.49
CA VAL A 12 -27.22 7.69 4.55
C VAL A 12 -26.61 6.31 4.76
N GLU A 13 -27.43 5.25 4.79
CA GLU A 13 -26.94 3.87 4.95
C GLU A 13 -26.07 3.45 3.76
N ASP A 14 -26.47 3.77 2.53
CA ASP A 14 -25.68 3.48 1.33
C ASP A 14 -24.32 4.20 1.35
N VAL A 15 -24.27 5.44 1.77
CA VAL A 15 -23.03 6.20 1.95
C VAL A 15 -22.12 5.53 2.98
N PHE A 16 -22.65 5.08 4.12
CA PHE A 16 -21.83 4.38 5.12
C PHE A 16 -21.33 3.02 4.62
N VAL A 17 -22.12 2.28 3.89
CA VAL A 17 -21.70 1.02 3.26
C VAL A 17 -20.59 1.27 2.26
N GLN A 18 -20.75 2.26 1.37
CA GLN A 18 -19.72 2.60 0.39
C GLN A 18 -18.41 3.09 1.03
N LEU A 19 -18.49 3.93 2.07
CA LEU A 19 -17.29 4.37 2.82
C LEU A 19 -16.58 3.20 3.49
N ARG A 20 -17.33 2.29 4.11
CA ARG A 20 -16.77 1.09 4.74
C ARG A 20 -16.07 0.21 3.71
N GLU A 21 -16.75 -0.14 2.63
CA GLU A 21 -16.18 -0.97 1.56
C GLU A 21 -14.97 -0.30 0.91
N SER A 22 -15.03 1.01 0.67
CA SER A 22 -13.90 1.79 0.14
C SER A 22 -12.69 1.72 1.07
N THR A 23 -12.89 1.83 2.40
CA THR A 23 -11.81 1.75 3.38
C THR A 23 -11.22 0.34 3.47
N ILE A 24 -12.07 -0.68 3.48
CA ILE A 24 -11.67 -2.09 3.52
C ILE A 24 -10.83 -2.43 2.28
N ARG A 25 -11.31 -2.06 1.10
CA ARG A 25 -10.66 -2.40 -0.18
C ARG A 25 -9.43 -1.55 -0.50
N SER A 26 -9.29 -0.37 0.11
CA SER A 26 -8.16 0.52 -0.21
C SER A 26 -6.89 0.21 0.58
N HIS A 27 -7.00 -0.22 1.83
CA HIS A 27 -5.82 -0.27 2.70
C HIS A 27 -5.87 -1.35 3.79
N LEU A 28 -7.03 -1.59 4.38
CA LEU A 28 -7.09 -2.37 5.63
C LEU A 28 -7.44 -3.84 5.43
N GLY A 29 -8.18 -4.22 4.37
CA GLY A 29 -8.84 -5.52 4.31
C GLY A 29 -9.91 -5.67 5.41
N HIS A 30 -10.58 -6.81 5.46
CA HIS A 30 -11.56 -7.12 6.50
C HIS A 30 -10.89 -7.52 7.82
N ILE A 31 -9.77 -8.24 7.70
CA ILE A 31 -8.99 -8.76 8.82
C ILE A 31 -7.51 -8.55 8.51
N GLN A 32 -6.75 -8.13 9.50
CA GLN A 32 -5.29 -8.01 9.41
C GLN A 32 -4.64 -9.01 10.38
N VAL A 33 -3.68 -9.76 9.87
CA VAL A 33 -2.91 -10.74 10.64
C VAL A 33 -1.50 -10.22 10.83
N TYR A 34 -1.06 -10.17 12.06
CA TYR A 34 0.26 -9.71 12.45
C TYR A 34 0.96 -10.73 13.33
N ARG A 35 2.28 -10.68 13.38
CA ARG A 35 3.06 -11.42 14.37
C ARG A 35 2.67 -11.00 15.79
N ALA A 36 2.61 -11.96 16.71
CA ALA A 36 2.27 -11.68 18.12
C ALA A 36 3.18 -10.58 18.70
N GLY A 37 2.57 -9.64 19.44
CA GLY A 37 3.28 -8.49 20.02
C GLY A 37 3.34 -7.24 19.13
N TYR A 38 2.98 -7.34 17.85
CA TYR A 38 2.99 -6.19 16.93
C TYR A 38 2.08 -5.04 17.39
N SER A 39 0.91 -5.34 17.94
CA SER A 39 -0.04 -4.34 18.43
C SER A 39 0.53 -3.46 19.55
N GLU A 40 1.46 -3.98 20.33
CA GLU A 40 2.05 -3.31 21.50
C GLU A 40 3.33 -2.53 21.14
N LEU A 41 4.21 -3.14 20.36
CA LEU A 41 5.56 -2.62 20.09
C LEU A 41 5.85 -2.40 18.61
N GLY A 42 5.10 -2.99 17.69
CA GLY A 42 5.36 -2.94 16.26
C GLY A 42 5.32 -1.54 15.65
N ARG A 43 4.63 -0.58 16.28
CA ARG A 43 4.65 0.83 15.84
C ARG A 43 6.02 1.51 16.06
N ARG A 44 6.82 0.99 17.00
CA ARG A 44 8.16 1.54 17.31
C ARG A 44 9.24 0.87 16.48
N ASP A 45 9.07 -0.42 16.23
CA ASP A 45 10.00 -1.23 15.47
C ASP A 45 9.24 -2.25 14.60
N PRO A 46 8.66 -1.82 13.49
CA PRO A 46 7.84 -2.68 12.64
C PRO A 46 8.63 -3.83 12.03
N LEU A 47 9.91 -3.65 11.79
CA LEU A 47 10.76 -4.65 11.14
C LEU A 47 11.12 -5.83 12.06
N ALA A 48 11.08 -5.64 13.38
CA ALA A 48 11.26 -6.73 14.35
C ALA A 48 10.07 -7.71 14.42
N TYR A 49 8.93 -7.34 13.85
CA TYR A 49 7.69 -8.13 13.85
C TYR A 49 7.30 -8.64 12.47
N LEU A 50 8.25 -8.80 11.58
CA LEU A 50 8.02 -9.39 10.26
C LEU A 50 7.56 -10.86 10.41
N ILE A 51 6.67 -11.27 9.52
CA ILE A 51 6.26 -12.67 9.34
C ILE A 51 7.30 -13.30 8.42
N GLU A 52 8.06 -14.27 8.93
CA GLU A 52 9.20 -14.88 8.22
C GLU A 52 8.76 -15.73 7.02
N GLU A 53 7.63 -16.44 7.14
CA GLU A 53 7.09 -17.31 6.08
C GLU A 53 5.66 -16.89 5.69
N PRO A 54 5.48 -15.72 5.06
CA PRO A 54 4.15 -15.19 4.78
C PRO A 54 3.34 -16.09 3.82
N ALA A 55 4.01 -16.79 2.90
CA ALA A 55 3.34 -17.67 1.95
C ALA A 55 2.67 -18.89 2.62
N THR A 56 3.34 -19.49 3.61
CA THR A 56 2.79 -20.64 4.36
C THR A 56 1.57 -20.21 5.17
N ILE A 57 1.68 -19.08 5.86
CA ILE A 57 0.57 -18.53 6.65
C ILE A 57 -0.61 -18.11 5.75
N ALA A 58 -0.32 -17.54 4.59
CA ALA A 58 -1.35 -17.18 3.61
C ALA A 58 -2.13 -18.42 3.15
N GLN A 59 -1.45 -19.52 2.82
CA GLN A 59 -2.09 -20.78 2.41
C GLN A 59 -2.97 -21.36 3.52
N ASP A 60 -2.48 -21.35 4.77
CA ASP A 60 -3.27 -21.83 5.91
C ASP A 60 -4.56 -21.01 6.08
N ILE A 61 -4.47 -19.69 5.96
CA ILE A 61 -5.62 -18.78 6.09
C ILE A 61 -6.57 -18.94 4.89
N GLU A 62 -6.06 -19.05 3.66
CA GLU A 62 -6.85 -19.26 2.45
C GLU A 62 -7.66 -20.57 2.49
N SER A 63 -7.17 -21.57 3.26
CA SER A 63 -7.90 -22.84 3.47
C SER A 63 -9.13 -22.72 4.35
N LEU A 64 -9.30 -21.60 5.08
CA LEU A 64 -10.42 -21.39 6.00
C LEU A 64 -11.70 -21.05 5.23
N PRO A 65 -12.87 -21.50 5.71
CA PRO A 65 -14.14 -21.16 5.08
C PRO A 65 -14.43 -19.66 5.17
N ASN A 66 -14.99 -19.09 4.09
CA ASN A 66 -15.33 -17.68 3.94
C ASN A 66 -14.13 -16.72 3.84
N VAL A 67 -12.94 -17.22 3.57
CA VAL A 67 -11.81 -16.40 3.13
C VAL A 67 -11.82 -16.37 1.61
N GLU A 68 -11.88 -15.17 1.04
CA GLU A 68 -11.91 -14.97 -0.42
C GLU A 68 -10.51 -14.78 -0.99
N ALA A 69 -9.67 -14.03 -0.27
CA ALA A 69 -8.29 -13.77 -0.66
C ALA A 69 -7.43 -13.39 0.53
N VAL A 70 -6.16 -13.73 0.47
CA VAL A 70 -5.13 -13.31 1.44
C VAL A 70 -4.00 -12.62 0.68
N MET A 71 -3.62 -11.43 1.15
CA MET A 71 -2.53 -10.66 0.56
C MET A 71 -1.44 -10.40 1.59
N ALA A 72 -0.21 -10.64 1.20
CA ALA A 72 0.94 -10.20 1.97
C ALA A 72 1.23 -8.73 1.68
N ARG A 73 1.51 -7.97 2.73
CA ARG A 73 1.97 -6.58 2.65
C ARG A 73 3.17 -6.36 3.55
N LEU A 74 4.09 -5.53 3.09
CA LEU A 74 5.29 -5.16 3.83
C LEU A 74 5.35 -3.63 3.92
N SER A 75 5.08 -3.09 5.10
CA SER A 75 5.15 -1.64 5.34
C SER A 75 6.54 -1.25 5.82
N PHE A 76 7.08 -0.19 5.29
CA PHE A 76 8.38 0.35 5.65
C PHE A 76 8.41 1.87 5.55
N SER A 77 9.45 2.47 6.11
CA SER A 77 9.74 3.90 5.98
C SER A 77 11.07 4.09 5.28
N GLY A 78 11.19 5.13 4.50
CA GLY A 78 12.43 5.40 3.78
C GLY A 78 12.50 6.81 3.22
N LEU A 79 13.48 7.03 2.38
CA LEU A 79 13.66 8.23 1.59
C LEU A 79 13.53 7.89 0.11
N LEU A 80 12.77 8.68 -0.61
CA LEU A 80 12.68 8.62 -2.07
C LEU A 80 13.50 9.78 -2.65
N ASN A 81 14.47 9.45 -3.50
CA ASN A 81 15.40 10.40 -4.13
C ASN A 81 15.20 10.43 -5.64
N ASN A 82 15.10 11.61 -6.24
CA ASN A 82 14.99 11.80 -7.70
C ASN A 82 16.31 12.31 -8.33
N GLY A 83 17.44 12.17 -7.63
CA GLY A 83 18.74 12.71 -8.05
C GLY A 83 18.94 14.19 -7.71
N LYS A 84 17.92 14.90 -7.20
CA LYS A 84 17.96 16.34 -6.86
C LYS A 84 17.45 16.66 -5.47
N ALA A 85 16.52 15.87 -4.97
CA ALA A 85 15.88 16.08 -3.67
C ALA A 85 15.46 14.75 -3.06
N ASP A 86 15.43 14.70 -1.73
CA ASP A 86 14.97 13.61 -0.92
C ASP A 86 13.61 13.93 -0.31
N LEU A 87 12.72 12.96 -0.28
CA LEU A 87 11.43 13.05 0.38
C LEU A 87 11.24 11.86 1.33
N PRO A 88 10.96 12.08 2.62
CA PRO A 88 10.55 10.99 3.51
C PRO A 88 9.24 10.37 3.06
N ILE A 89 9.22 9.05 2.93
CA ILE A 89 8.05 8.29 2.45
C ILE A 89 7.66 7.17 3.41
N ILE A 90 6.42 6.73 3.23
CA ILE A 90 5.89 5.47 3.75
C ILE A 90 5.71 4.55 2.54
N GLY A 91 6.44 3.44 2.53
CA GLY A 91 6.40 2.45 1.48
C GLY A 91 5.53 1.26 1.84
N GLU A 92 4.85 0.72 0.85
CA GLU A 92 4.11 -0.54 0.92
C GLU A 92 4.62 -1.47 -0.18
N GLY A 93 5.18 -2.62 0.23
CA GLY A 93 5.38 -3.76 -0.66
C GLY A 93 4.06 -4.51 -0.81
N ILE A 94 3.58 -4.70 -2.02
CA ILE A 94 2.28 -5.31 -2.34
C ILE A 94 2.44 -6.46 -3.33
N GLU A 95 1.46 -7.36 -3.37
CA GLU A 95 1.32 -8.40 -4.41
C GLU A 95 0.43 -7.84 -5.54
N PRO A 96 1.00 -7.39 -6.69
CA PRO A 96 0.25 -6.60 -7.68
C PRO A 96 -0.96 -7.33 -8.26
N GLY A 97 -0.81 -8.62 -8.61
CA GLY A 97 -1.90 -9.44 -9.18
C GLY A 97 -3.08 -9.56 -8.22
N LYS A 98 -2.83 -9.86 -6.96
CA LYS A 98 -3.89 -9.97 -5.94
C LYS A 98 -4.53 -8.61 -5.63
N GLU A 99 -3.74 -7.54 -5.61
CA GLU A 99 -4.26 -6.18 -5.42
C GLU A 99 -5.22 -5.77 -6.54
N ALA A 100 -4.93 -6.16 -7.79
CA ALA A 100 -5.79 -5.88 -8.94
C ALA A 100 -7.13 -6.62 -8.86
N GLU A 101 -7.14 -7.86 -8.38
CA GLU A 101 -8.36 -8.69 -8.23
C GLU A 101 -9.32 -8.10 -7.19
N LEU A 102 -8.80 -7.55 -6.11
CA LEU A 102 -9.63 -6.99 -5.03
C LEU A 102 -10.22 -5.62 -5.33
N GLY A 103 -9.76 -4.99 -6.41
CA GLY A 103 -10.26 -3.68 -6.83
C GLY A 103 -9.95 -2.62 -5.77
N THR A 104 -8.82 -1.99 -5.87
CA THR A 104 -8.40 -0.95 -4.91
C THR A 104 -9.21 0.33 -5.07
N ALA A 105 -9.54 0.98 -3.96
CA ALA A 105 -10.14 2.32 -3.94
C ALA A 105 -9.11 3.43 -4.27
N VAL A 106 -8.16 3.11 -5.13
CA VAL A 106 -7.08 3.99 -5.58
C VAL A 106 -7.40 4.46 -6.98
N SER A 107 -7.44 5.75 -7.20
CA SER A 107 -7.65 6.35 -8.52
C SER A 107 -6.31 6.68 -9.15
N MET A 108 -6.05 6.16 -10.36
CA MET A 108 -4.85 6.53 -11.10
C MET A 108 -5.02 7.93 -11.70
N VAL A 109 -4.03 8.79 -11.45
CA VAL A 109 -3.94 10.15 -11.99
C VAL A 109 -3.11 10.16 -13.26
N GLN A 110 -2.06 9.33 -13.30
CA GLN A 110 -1.17 9.16 -14.44
C GLN A 110 -0.64 7.73 -14.47
N GLY A 111 -0.40 7.19 -15.67
CA GLY A 111 0.14 5.85 -15.85
C GLY A 111 -0.83 4.74 -15.42
N ARG A 112 -0.29 3.69 -14.83
CA ARG A 112 -1.03 2.49 -14.44
C ARG A 112 -0.61 2.00 -13.05
N MET A 113 -1.38 1.07 -12.50
CA MET A 113 -0.96 0.32 -11.31
C MET A 113 0.18 -0.65 -11.65
N LEU A 114 0.84 -1.14 -10.60
CA LEU A 114 1.83 -2.21 -10.71
C LEU A 114 1.17 -3.47 -11.28
N GLY A 115 1.90 -4.15 -12.17
CA GLY A 115 1.63 -5.50 -12.63
C GLY A 115 2.68 -6.47 -12.09
N ASP A 116 2.46 -7.77 -12.27
CA ASP A 116 3.41 -8.80 -11.84
C ASP A 116 4.74 -8.75 -12.63
N GLU A 117 4.74 -8.11 -13.79
CA GLU A 117 5.92 -7.86 -14.62
C GLU A 117 6.82 -6.73 -14.11
N ASP A 118 6.33 -5.90 -13.19
CA ASP A 118 7.03 -4.70 -12.71
C ASP A 118 7.96 -4.99 -11.52
N ALA A 119 9.00 -5.79 -11.72
CA ALA A 119 9.93 -6.16 -10.64
C ALA A 119 10.51 -4.93 -9.89
N TYR A 120 10.83 -3.86 -10.63
CA TYR A 120 11.35 -2.59 -10.11
C TYR A 120 10.49 -1.40 -10.54
N GLY A 121 9.17 -1.59 -10.58
CA GLY A 121 8.22 -0.51 -10.76
C GLY A 121 7.84 0.12 -9.42
N VAL A 122 7.53 1.42 -9.44
CA VAL A 122 6.94 2.13 -8.30
C VAL A 122 5.74 2.94 -8.74
N VAL A 123 4.67 2.90 -7.93
CA VAL A 123 3.59 3.88 -8.02
C VAL A 123 3.68 4.81 -6.83
N VAL A 124 3.55 6.10 -7.10
CA VAL A 124 3.72 7.16 -6.10
C VAL A 124 2.42 7.92 -5.88
N GLY A 125 2.18 8.37 -4.66
CA GLY A 125 1.06 9.25 -4.36
C GLY A 125 1.17 10.58 -5.09
N GLN A 126 0.05 11.21 -5.40
CA GLN A 126 -0.01 12.48 -6.13
C GLN A 126 0.83 13.59 -5.45
N GLY A 127 0.86 13.62 -4.12
CA GLY A 127 1.65 14.59 -3.38
C GLY A 127 3.16 14.33 -3.49
N VAL A 128 3.59 13.06 -3.45
CA VAL A 128 4.98 12.66 -3.70
C VAL A 128 5.42 13.08 -5.11
N ALA A 129 4.60 12.77 -6.12
CA ALA A 129 4.87 13.14 -7.51
C ALA A 129 5.00 14.67 -7.67
N ALA A 130 4.12 15.44 -7.03
CA ALA A 130 4.17 16.90 -7.06
C ALA A 130 5.42 17.45 -6.37
N ALA A 131 5.79 16.94 -5.18
CA ALA A 131 6.93 17.40 -4.39
C ALA A 131 8.25 17.15 -5.11
N LEU A 132 8.43 15.97 -5.70
CA LEU A 132 9.65 15.59 -6.43
C LEU A 132 9.57 15.86 -7.94
N LYS A 133 8.45 16.40 -8.44
CA LYS A 133 8.20 16.67 -9.88
C LYS A 133 8.41 15.42 -10.74
N LEU A 134 7.83 14.30 -10.29
CA LEU A 134 7.92 13.01 -10.96
C LEU A 134 6.80 12.83 -11.98
N SER A 135 7.13 12.13 -13.03
CA SER A 135 6.22 11.65 -14.08
C SER A 135 6.50 10.17 -14.35
N THR A 136 5.57 9.49 -15.01
CA THR A 136 5.79 8.11 -15.47
C THR A 136 6.99 8.01 -16.38
N GLY A 137 7.84 6.98 -16.16
CA GLY A 137 9.12 6.78 -16.86
C GLY A 137 10.32 7.43 -16.18
N ASP A 138 10.12 8.25 -15.12
CA ASP A 138 11.24 8.76 -14.32
C ASP A 138 11.79 7.65 -13.42
N PHE A 139 13.10 7.71 -13.13
CA PHE A 139 13.75 6.82 -12.20
C PHE A 139 13.95 7.50 -10.85
N VAL A 140 13.75 6.73 -9.80
CA VAL A 140 13.91 7.17 -8.40
C VAL A 140 14.67 6.13 -7.61
N THR A 141 15.50 6.57 -6.67
CA THR A 141 16.18 5.71 -5.72
C THR A 141 15.41 5.69 -4.41
N LEU A 142 15.04 4.51 -3.96
CA LEU A 142 14.42 4.29 -2.68
C LEU A 142 15.46 3.78 -1.70
N VAL A 143 15.60 4.48 -0.57
CA VAL A 143 16.60 4.18 0.48
C VAL A 143 15.87 3.83 1.75
N SER A 144 16.21 2.70 2.38
CA SER A 144 15.62 2.27 3.65
C SER A 144 16.66 1.63 4.55
N SER A 145 16.35 1.54 5.84
CA SER A 145 17.16 0.77 6.80
C SER A 145 16.66 -0.66 6.84
N THR A 146 17.58 -1.60 6.83
CA THR A 146 17.28 -3.03 7.02
C THR A 146 17.02 -3.34 8.51
N PRO A 147 16.43 -4.49 8.85
CA PRO A 147 16.25 -4.91 10.24
C PRO A 147 17.55 -4.96 11.05
N ASP A 148 18.68 -5.23 10.41
CA ASP A 148 20.01 -5.27 11.02
C ASP A 148 20.62 -3.87 11.21
N GLY A 149 19.91 -2.81 10.80
CA GLY A 149 20.37 -1.42 10.91
C GLY A 149 21.32 -0.97 9.81
N ALA A 150 21.56 -1.78 8.78
CA ALA A 150 22.26 -1.32 7.58
C ALA A 150 21.34 -0.43 6.74
N VAL A 151 21.93 0.33 5.81
CA VAL A 151 21.19 1.12 4.83
C VAL A 151 21.31 0.44 3.47
N ASN A 152 20.16 0.18 2.86
CA ASN A 152 20.08 -0.37 1.50
C ASN A 152 19.36 0.60 0.57
N SER A 153 19.60 0.48 -0.73
CA SER A 153 18.96 1.31 -1.74
C SER A 153 18.74 0.55 -3.03
N LEU A 154 17.58 0.76 -3.64
CA LEU A 154 17.22 0.21 -4.94
C LEU A 154 16.65 1.31 -5.84
N GLU A 155 16.87 1.19 -7.15
CA GLU A 155 16.32 2.07 -8.15
C GLU A 155 15.01 1.49 -8.71
N PHE A 156 14.01 2.36 -8.86
CA PHE A 156 12.69 2.01 -9.37
C PHE A 156 12.26 2.97 -10.48
N GLU A 157 11.52 2.46 -11.45
CA GLU A 157 10.86 3.27 -12.48
C GLU A 157 9.45 3.66 -12.02
N VAL A 158 9.08 4.92 -12.12
CA VAL A 158 7.72 5.41 -11.84
C VAL A 158 6.77 4.95 -12.94
N VAL A 159 5.94 3.95 -12.66
CA VAL A 159 4.95 3.42 -13.62
C VAL A 159 3.60 4.08 -13.50
N GLY A 160 3.33 4.77 -12.38
CA GLY A 160 2.09 5.47 -12.19
C GLY A 160 2.07 6.42 -11.00
N VAL A 161 1.09 7.32 -11.03
CA VAL A 161 0.77 8.26 -9.96
C VAL A 161 -0.66 8.01 -9.53
N PHE A 162 -0.87 7.76 -8.26
CA PHE A 162 -2.17 7.48 -7.70
C PHE A 162 -2.67 8.59 -6.77
N ARG A 163 -3.98 8.54 -6.50
CA ARG A 163 -4.66 9.37 -5.52
C ARG A 163 -5.66 8.53 -4.74
N THR A 164 -5.69 8.76 -3.43
CA THR A 164 -6.71 8.22 -2.51
C THR A 164 -7.63 9.33 -2.00
N PHE A 165 -8.51 9.00 -1.07
CA PHE A 165 -9.30 10.00 -0.36
C PHE A 165 -8.51 10.77 0.71
N SER A 166 -7.31 10.30 1.07
CA SER A 166 -6.46 10.89 2.11
C SER A 166 -5.25 11.61 1.50
N LYS A 167 -5.34 12.94 1.46
CA LYS A 167 -4.22 13.77 0.98
C LYS A 167 -2.94 13.55 1.79
N ASP A 168 -3.05 13.41 3.12
CA ASP A 168 -1.88 13.20 4.01
C ASP A 168 -1.16 11.87 3.71
N PHE A 169 -1.90 10.87 3.26
CA PHE A 169 -1.34 9.61 2.77
C PHE A 169 -0.67 9.82 1.41
N ASP A 170 -1.36 10.44 0.46
CA ASP A 170 -0.86 10.69 -0.89
C ASP A 170 0.41 11.55 -0.92
N ASP A 171 0.61 12.40 0.10
CA ASP A 171 1.80 13.25 0.21
C ASP A 171 3.07 12.48 0.59
N ARG A 172 2.96 11.20 1.00
CA ARG A 172 4.09 10.38 1.46
C ARG A 172 4.08 8.93 1.00
N ALA A 173 2.99 8.46 0.45
CA ALA A 173 2.83 7.04 0.13
C ALA A 173 3.51 6.66 -1.19
N VAL A 174 4.19 5.52 -1.18
CA VAL A 174 4.67 4.84 -2.37
C VAL A 174 4.35 3.34 -2.27
N ARG A 175 4.12 2.70 -3.42
CA ARG A 175 3.91 1.25 -3.49
C ARG A 175 4.90 0.64 -4.47
N ILE A 176 5.49 -0.47 -4.08
CA ILE A 176 6.42 -1.27 -4.88
C ILE A 176 5.98 -2.74 -4.82
N PRO A 177 6.42 -3.60 -5.74
CA PRO A 177 6.20 -5.03 -5.62
C PRO A 177 6.76 -5.58 -4.31
N LEU A 178 6.07 -6.57 -3.72
CA LEU A 178 6.49 -7.19 -2.45
C LEU A 178 7.91 -7.74 -2.53
N ALA A 179 8.28 -8.37 -3.65
CA ALA A 179 9.63 -8.89 -3.87
C ALA A 179 10.70 -7.78 -3.83
N GLY A 180 10.42 -6.62 -4.45
CA GLY A 180 11.31 -5.45 -4.38
C GLY A 180 11.43 -4.87 -2.96
N ALA A 181 10.34 -4.89 -2.18
CA ALA A 181 10.37 -4.48 -0.78
C ALA A 181 11.18 -5.45 0.09
N GLN A 182 11.08 -6.76 -0.17
CA GLN A 182 11.87 -7.80 0.52
C GLN A 182 13.36 -7.72 0.18
N GLU A 183 13.70 -7.36 -1.06
CA GLU A 183 15.09 -7.14 -1.47
C GLU A 183 15.69 -5.87 -0.84
N LEU A 184 14.86 -4.83 -0.68
CA LEU A 184 15.27 -3.55 -0.10
C LEU A 184 15.55 -3.69 1.41
N LEU A 185 14.80 -4.52 2.13
CA LEU A 185 14.84 -4.66 3.59
C LEU A 185 15.59 -5.89 4.06
#